data_49eed710e838c6235887616eb12c11ac
#
_entry.id   49eed710e838c6235887616eb12c11ac
#
_cell.length_a   1.000
_cell.length_b   1.000
_cell.length_c   1.000
_cell.angle_alpha   90.00
_cell.angle_beta   90.00
_cell.angle_gamma   90.00
#
_symmetry.space_group_name_H-M   'P 1'
#
loop_
_entity.id
_entity.type
_entity.pdbx_description
1 polymer ?
#
loop_
_entity_poly.entity_id
_entity_poly.type
_entity_poly.pdbx_seq_one_letter_code
_entity_poly.pdbx_strand_id
1 'polypeptide(L)'
;MDGFWGEMDRLGKDRNPYRASFLQFVGVAESREEAYRLYREPAEYFYGRCLHVDPRFANAPGYTSEATQRAGVVGQVAQVARMRRFDTLAREMDAIVEKGYVIIGSPDEVAAQLKEVATNLNVGHLMMLLQFGNMGKDLAKYNTQLFAEKVMPQLTEIFSEWEDRWWPQPMNREARAPLTPFRQAAMAAE
;
A
#
# COMPACT_ATOMS: atom_id res chain seq x y z
N MET A 1 -12.00 -3.62 4.10
CA MET A 1 -11.52 -4.63 5.10
C MET A 1 -12.66 -5.40 5.77
N ASP A 2 -13.88 -4.83 5.84
CA ASP A 2 -15.03 -5.48 6.51
C ASP A 2 -15.34 -6.90 6.02
N GLY A 3 -15.31 -7.10 4.69
CA GLY A 3 -15.52 -8.42 4.11
C GLY A 3 -14.46 -9.45 4.52
N PHE A 4 -13.20 -9.03 4.65
CA PHE A 4 -12.12 -9.91 5.12
C PHE A 4 -12.32 -10.29 6.58
N TRP A 5 -12.58 -9.33 7.45
CA TRP A 5 -12.78 -9.61 8.88
C TRP A 5 -14.08 -10.37 9.14
N GLY A 6 -15.14 -10.08 8.38
CA GLY A 6 -16.38 -10.85 8.45
C GLY A 6 -16.20 -12.33 8.06
N GLU A 7 -15.35 -12.61 7.07
CA GLU A 7 -15.02 -13.99 6.70
C GLU A 7 -14.13 -14.68 7.75
N MET A 8 -13.20 -13.96 8.36
CA MET A 8 -12.38 -14.47 9.47
C MET A 8 -13.26 -14.88 10.66
N ASP A 9 -14.24 -14.02 11.02
CA ASP A 9 -15.22 -14.33 12.08
C ASP A 9 -16.06 -15.57 11.73
N ARG A 10 -16.55 -15.66 10.49
CA ARG A 10 -17.32 -16.82 10.01
C ARG A 10 -16.53 -18.13 10.11
N LEU A 11 -15.22 -18.07 9.91
CA LEU A 11 -14.31 -19.20 10.01
C LEU A 11 -13.82 -19.48 11.44
N GLY A 12 -14.29 -18.74 12.45
CA GLY A 12 -13.85 -18.87 13.83
C GLY A 12 -12.39 -18.52 14.06
N LYS A 13 -11.82 -17.62 13.22
CA LYS A 13 -10.45 -17.13 13.35
C LYS A 13 -10.41 -15.87 14.21
N ASP A 14 -9.29 -15.66 14.89
CA ASP A 14 -9.05 -14.43 15.62
C ASP A 14 -8.93 -13.21 14.68
N ARG A 15 -9.16 -12.04 15.24
CA ARG A 15 -9.00 -10.76 14.55
C ARG A 15 -7.60 -10.16 14.74
N ASN A 16 -6.57 -11.01 14.82
CA ASN A 16 -5.21 -10.53 14.94
C ASN A 16 -4.86 -9.60 13.76
N PRO A 17 -4.56 -8.31 14.01
CA PRO A 17 -4.33 -7.33 12.95
C PRO A 17 -3.14 -7.67 12.05
N TYR A 18 -2.17 -8.43 12.55
CA TYR A 18 -1.03 -8.88 11.76
C TYR A 18 -1.36 -9.92 10.68
N ARG A 19 -2.61 -10.35 10.57
CA ARG A 19 -3.11 -11.16 9.44
C ARG A 19 -3.44 -10.34 8.20
N ALA A 20 -3.46 -9.02 8.32
CA ALA A 20 -3.80 -8.12 7.24
C ALA A 20 -2.72 -7.05 7.05
N SER A 21 -2.56 -6.63 5.80
CA SER A 21 -1.64 -5.57 5.42
C SER A 21 -2.35 -4.48 4.62
N PHE A 22 -1.82 -3.27 4.69
CA PHE A 22 -2.27 -2.13 3.93
C PHE A 22 -1.09 -1.43 3.27
N LEU A 23 -1.23 -1.11 1.99
CA LEU A 23 -0.21 -0.41 1.22
C LEU A 23 -0.63 1.04 1.01
N GLN A 24 0.26 1.98 1.32
CA GLN A 24 -0.02 3.42 1.26
C GLN A 24 1.15 4.20 0.68
N PHE A 25 0.85 5.18 -0.18
CA PHE A 25 1.79 6.21 -0.57
C PHE A 25 1.92 7.25 0.52
N VAL A 26 3.15 7.56 0.91
CA VAL A 26 3.44 8.49 2.01
C VAL A 26 4.52 9.49 1.62
N GLY A 27 4.23 10.77 1.86
CA GLY A 27 5.16 11.88 1.72
C GLY A 27 5.29 12.67 3.01
N VAL A 28 6.50 12.71 3.57
CA VAL A 28 6.79 13.40 4.84
C VAL A 28 7.76 14.55 4.61
N ALA A 29 7.46 15.71 5.18
CA ALA A 29 8.39 16.85 5.23
C ALA A 29 8.28 17.54 6.58
N GLU A 30 9.12 18.53 6.85
CA GLU A 30 9.13 19.22 8.16
C GLU A 30 7.83 19.99 8.44
N SER A 31 7.10 20.39 7.40
CA SER A 31 5.76 20.99 7.53
C SER A 31 4.81 20.46 6.46
N ARG A 32 3.51 20.66 6.69
CA ARG A 32 2.46 20.30 5.73
C ARG A 32 2.62 21.06 4.41
N GLU A 33 2.91 22.35 4.46
CA GLU A 33 3.11 23.22 3.29
C GLU A 33 4.29 22.72 2.45
N GLU A 34 5.39 22.38 3.11
CA GLU A 34 6.56 21.82 2.44
C GLU A 34 6.26 20.45 1.83
N ALA A 35 5.58 19.56 2.54
CA ALA A 35 5.17 18.26 2.04
C ALA A 35 4.32 18.40 0.78
N TYR A 36 3.33 19.30 0.78
CA TYR A 36 2.53 19.57 -0.42
C TYR A 36 3.37 20.10 -1.57
N ARG A 37 4.30 20.99 -1.32
CA ARG A 37 5.22 21.54 -2.33
C ARG A 37 6.10 20.46 -2.95
N LEU A 38 6.63 19.55 -2.15
CA LEU A 38 7.57 18.52 -2.59
C LEU A 38 6.88 17.35 -3.31
N TYR A 39 5.70 16.94 -2.84
CA TYR A 39 5.07 15.70 -3.29
C TYR A 39 3.89 15.89 -4.25
N ARG A 40 3.50 17.15 -4.53
CA ARG A 40 2.41 17.44 -5.49
C ARG A 40 2.70 16.85 -6.86
N GLU A 41 3.81 17.24 -7.48
CA GLU A 41 4.18 16.78 -8.82
C GLU A 41 4.33 15.25 -8.90
N PRO A 42 5.03 14.57 -7.98
CA PRO A 42 5.09 13.11 -7.95
C PRO A 42 3.73 12.43 -7.84
N ALA A 43 2.83 12.94 -7.00
CA ALA A 43 1.49 12.38 -6.84
C ALA A 43 0.65 12.56 -8.10
N GLU A 44 0.60 13.77 -8.65
CA GLU A 44 -0.11 14.08 -9.90
C GLU A 44 0.45 13.26 -11.07
N TYR A 45 1.77 13.08 -11.14
CA TYR A 45 2.40 12.23 -12.15
C TYR A 45 1.96 10.77 -12.02
N PHE A 46 1.98 10.22 -10.80
CA PHE A 46 1.57 8.83 -10.58
C PHE A 46 0.11 8.61 -10.98
N TYR A 47 -0.80 9.40 -10.44
CA TYR A 47 -2.23 9.25 -10.70
C TYR A 47 -2.64 9.65 -12.12
N GLY A 48 -1.95 10.63 -12.72
CA GLY A 48 -2.26 11.11 -14.05
C GLY A 48 -1.57 10.34 -15.20
N ARG A 49 -0.45 9.65 -14.92
CA ARG A 49 0.33 8.99 -15.96
C ARG A 49 0.60 7.51 -15.71
N CYS A 50 0.90 7.11 -14.48
CA CYS A 50 1.28 5.73 -14.21
C CYS A 50 0.07 4.78 -14.15
N LEU A 51 -1.13 5.27 -13.85
CA LEU A 51 -2.35 4.46 -13.78
C LEU A 51 -3.10 4.32 -15.11
N HIS A 52 -2.58 4.90 -16.19
CA HIS A 52 -3.15 4.71 -17.53
C HIS A 52 -2.77 3.33 -18.07
N VAL A 53 -3.56 2.33 -17.69
CA VAL A 53 -3.53 1.03 -18.34
C VAL A 53 -4.66 1.01 -19.36
N ASP A 54 -4.32 0.83 -20.64
CA ASP A 54 -5.34 0.61 -21.66
C ASP A 54 -6.21 -0.59 -21.24
N PRO A 55 -7.56 -0.47 -21.22
CA PRO A 55 -8.45 -1.55 -20.79
C PRO A 55 -8.20 -2.88 -21.49
N ARG A 56 -7.65 -2.87 -22.72
CA ARG A 56 -7.26 -4.08 -23.46
C ARG A 56 -6.13 -4.87 -22.80
N PHE A 57 -5.28 -4.19 -22.00
CA PHE A 57 -4.17 -4.81 -21.29
C PHE A 57 -4.48 -5.07 -19.82
N ALA A 58 -5.54 -4.45 -19.26
CA ALA A 58 -5.96 -4.67 -17.88
C ALA A 58 -6.50 -6.09 -17.63
N ASN A 59 -6.97 -6.75 -18.67
CA ASN A 59 -7.51 -8.10 -18.63
C ASN A 59 -6.71 -9.03 -19.55
N ALA A 60 -5.46 -9.33 -19.17
CA ALA A 60 -4.65 -10.27 -19.93
C ALA A 60 -5.36 -11.65 -20.01
N PRO A 61 -5.40 -12.27 -21.20
CA PRO A 61 -6.01 -13.59 -21.39
C PRO A 61 -5.42 -14.61 -20.42
N GLY A 62 -6.28 -15.39 -19.75
CA GLY A 62 -5.87 -16.44 -18.83
C GLY A 62 -5.76 -16.04 -17.35
N TYR A 63 -5.79 -14.74 -17.03
CA TYR A 63 -5.76 -14.27 -15.62
C TYR A 63 -7.16 -14.06 -15.02
N THR A 64 -8.20 -14.07 -15.85
CA THR A 64 -9.58 -13.89 -15.39
C THR A 64 -10.45 -15.06 -15.85
N SER A 65 -11.31 -15.56 -14.95
CA SER A 65 -12.28 -16.57 -15.32
C SER A 65 -13.30 -16.00 -16.32
N GLU A 66 -13.93 -16.87 -17.10
CA GLU A 66 -14.99 -16.48 -18.06
C GLU A 66 -16.15 -15.75 -17.37
N ALA A 67 -16.48 -16.17 -16.14
CA ALA A 67 -17.50 -15.50 -15.30
C ALA A 67 -17.06 -14.06 -14.93
N THR A 68 -15.79 -13.87 -14.60
CA THR A 68 -15.23 -12.55 -14.30
C THR A 68 -15.17 -11.67 -15.56
N GLN A 69 -14.87 -12.27 -16.73
CA GLN A 69 -14.90 -11.53 -18.00
C GLN A 69 -16.32 -11.06 -18.36
N ARG A 70 -17.33 -11.91 -18.17
CA ARG A 70 -18.75 -11.55 -18.39
C ARG A 70 -19.21 -10.46 -17.42
N ALA A 71 -18.85 -10.56 -16.15
CA ALA A 71 -19.10 -9.49 -15.16
C ALA A 71 -18.31 -8.21 -15.48
N GLY A 72 -17.12 -8.35 -16.09
CA GLY A 72 -16.25 -7.26 -16.50
C GLY A 72 -16.82 -6.36 -17.59
N VAL A 73 -17.68 -6.87 -18.48
CA VAL A 73 -18.32 -6.05 -19.50
C VAL A 73 -19.23 -4.98 -18.86
N VAL A 74 -19.95 -5.34 -17.82
CA VAL A 74 -20.74 -4.39 -17.02
C VAL A 74 -19.83 -3.48 -16.19
N GLY A 75 -18.72 -4.03 -15.67
CA GLY A 75 -17.70 -3.30 -14.93
C GLY A 75 -16.86 -2.36 -15.80
N GLN A 76 -16.66 -2.65 -17.10
CA GLN A 76 -15.87 -1.81 -18.00
C GLN A 76 -16.47 -0.40 -18.16
N VAL A 77 -17.78 -0.27 -18.24
CA VAL A 77 -18.43 1.04 -18.28
C VAL A 77 -18.19 1.81 -16.97
N ALA A 78 -18.29 1.14 -15.85
CA ALA A 78 -17.98 1.72 -14.54
C ALA A 78 -16.48 2.02 -14.38
N GLN A 79 -15.60 1.21 -14.98
CA GLN A 79 -14.16 1.40 -14.96
C GLN A 79 -13.72 2.55 -15.86
N VAL A 80 -14.29 2.71 -17.04
CA VAL A 80 -14.05 3.87 -17.90
C VAL A 80 -14.57 5.16 -17.23
N ALA A 81 -15.70 5.12 -16.55
CA ALA A 81 -16.20 6.24 -15.77
C ALA A 81 -15.28 6.54 -14.55
N ARG A 82 -14.73 5.51 -13.91
CA ARG A 82 -13.68 5.66 -12.86
C ARG A 82 -12.40 6.24 -13.43
N MET A 83 -11.90 5.77 -14.57
CA MET A 83 -10.68 6.29 -15.21
C MET A 83 -10.84 7.77 -15.59
N ARG A 84 -11.98 8.17 -16.14
CA ARG A 84 -12.30 9.59 -16.38
C ARG A 84 -12.33 10.41 -15.09
N ARG A 85 -12.76 9.81 -13.99
CA ARG A 85 -12.78 10.43 -12.66
C ARG A 85 -11.37 10.52 -12.06
N PHE A 86 -10.50 9.55 -12.32
CA PHE A 86 -9.08 9.59 -11.96
C PHE A 86 -8.32 10.64 -12.78
N ASP A 87 -8.62 10.80 -14.05
CA ASP A 87 -8.01 11.82 -14.91
C ASP A 87 -8.35 13.26 -14.42
N THR A 88 -9.54 13.43 -13.85
CA THR A 88 -9.93 14.69 -13.20
C THR A 88 -9.29 14.84 -11.82
N LEU A 89 -9.18 13.75 -11.05
CA LEU A 89 -8.56 13.73 -9.73
C LEU A 89 -7.04 13.91 -9.77
N ALA A 90 -6.38 13.44 -10.83
CA ALA A 90 -4.95 13.59 -11.02
C ALA A 90 -4.48 15.05 -11.14
N ARG A 91 -5.39 15.97 -11.36
CA ARG A 91 -5.12 17.41 -11.48
C ARG A 91 -5.36 18.19 -10.17
N GLU A 92 -5.87 17.54 -9.15
CA GLU A 92 -6.26 18.16 -7.90
C GLU A 92 -5.62 17.43 -6.73
N MET A 93 -4.42 17.85 -6.35
CA MET A 93 -3.68 17.28 -5.21
C MET A 93 -4.53 17.19 -3.94
N ASP A 94 -5.33 18.22 -3.66
CA ASP A 94 -6.18 18.26 -2.47
C ASP A 94 -7.21 17.12 -2.47
N ALA A 95 -7.80 16.82 -3.64
CA ALA A 95 -8.74 15.71 -3.77
C ALA A 95 -8.05 14.33 -3.64
N ILE A 96 -6.79 14.20 -4.05
CA ILE A 96 -6.00 12.97 -3.87
C ILE A 96 -5.74 12.73 -2.38
N VAL A 97 -5.37 13.77 -1.66
CA VAL A 97 -5.09 13.72 -0.21
C VAL A 97 -6.38 13.52 0.59
N GLU A 98 -7.44 14.31 0.31
CA GLU A 98 -8.73 14.21 0.99
C GLU A 98 -9.35 12.79 0.89
N LYS A 99 -9.17 12.13 -0.24
CA LYS A 99 -9.65 10.76 -0.46
C LYS A 99 -8.72 9.69 0.13
N GLY A 100 -7.62 10.09 0.75
CA GLY A 100 -6.67 9.17 1.36
C GLY A 100 -5.86 8.33 0.36
N TYR A 101 -5.77 8.76 -0.90
CA TYR A 101 -4.94 8.05 -1.89
C TYR A 101 -3.44 8.26 -1.65
N VAL A 102 -3.08 9.38 -1.06
CA VAL A 102 -1.72 9.69 -0.59
C VAL A 102 -1.83 10.33 0.79
N ILE A 103 -1.02 9.89 1.73
CA ILE A 103 -0.88 10.54 3.03
C ILE A 103 0.33 11.47 2.95
N ILE A 104 0.12 12.78 3.13
CA ILE A 104 1.16 13.81 3.01
C ILE A 104 1.02 14.79 4.16
N GLY A 105 2.14 15.12 4.80
CA GLY A 105 2.14 16.10 5.90
C GLY A 105 3.45 16.14 6.67
N SER A 106 3.38 16.81 7.83
CA SER A 106 4.42 16.76 8.85
C SER A 106 4.51 15.35 9.46
N PRO A 107 5.61 15.00 10.15
CA PRO A 107 5.75 13.70 10.78
C PRO A 107 4.58 13.33 11.69
N ASP A 108 4.10 14.27 12.51
CA ASP A 108 3.02 14.02 13.46
C ASP A 108 1.67 13.82 12.74
N GLU A 109 1.39 14.62 11.71
CA GLU A 109 0.16 14.47 10.91
C GLU A 109 0.14 13.12 10.18
N VAL A 110 1.27 12.71 9.60
CA VAL A 110 1.40 11.42 8.92
C VAL A 110 1.26 10.27 9.90
N ALA A 111 1.90 10.34 11.06
CA ALA A 111 1.78 9.32 12.10
C ALA A 111 0.34 9.19 12.59
N ALA A 112 -0.35 10.30 12.83
CA ALA A 112 -1.75 10.31 13.26
C ALA A 112 -2.67 9.65 12.21
N GLN A 113 -2.54 10.00 10.94
CA GLN A 113 -3.32 9.41 9.84
C GLN A 113 -3.04 7.91 9.67
N LEU A 114 -1.77 7.49 9.78
CA LEU A 114 -1.42 6.07 9.69
C LEU A 114 -1.96 5.26 10.88
N LYS A 115 -1.95 5.82 12.08
CA LYS A 115 -2.60 5.22 13.26
C LYS A 115 -4.10 5.04 13.05
N GLU A 116 -4.76 6.07 12.54
CA GLU A 116 -6.18 6.02 12.22
C GLU A 116 -6.49 4.94 11.18
N VAL A 117 -5.74 4.89 10.09
CA VAL A 117 -5.89 3.86 9.04
C VAL A 117 -5.67 2.46 9.62
N ALA A 118 -4.58 2.25 10.37
CA ALA A 118 -4.26 0.95 10.96
C ALA A 118 -5.39 0.48 11.89
N THR A 119 -5.88 1.36 12.75
CA THR A 119 -6.92 1.04 13.73
C THR A 119 -8.27 0.80 13.05
N ASN A 120 -8.70 1.69 12.14
CA ASN A 120 -10.00 1.59 11.47
C ASN A 120 -10.09 0.35 10.56
N LEU A 121 -8.99 -0.04 9.93
CA LEU A 121 -8.93 -1.22 9.07
C LEU A 121 -8.55 -2.50 9.83
N ASN A 122 -8.12 -2.38 11.08
CA ASN A 122 -7.55 -3.45 11.89
C ASN A 122 -6.40 -4.16 11.15
N VAL A 123 -5.37 -3.40 10.72
CA VAL A 123 -4.23 -3.91 9.96
C VAL A 123 -2.93 -3.67 10.70
N GLY A 124 -2.16 -4.73 10.96
CA GLY A 124 -0.90 -4.66 11.70
C GLY A 124 0.34 -4.50 10.81
N HIS A 125 0.24 -4.80 9.52
CA HIS A 125 1.33 -4.58 8.58
C HIS A 125 1.05 -3.39 7.67
N LEU A 126 1.85 -2.32 7.82
CA LEU A 126 1.79 -1.14 6.98
C LEU A 126 2.97 -1.16 5.98
N MET A 127 2.66 -1.26 4.70
CA MET A 127 3.64 -1.19 3.61
C MET A 127 3.66 0.22 3.04
N MET A 128 4.72 0.98 3.37
CA MET A 128 4.83 2.37 2.95
C MET A 128 5.55 2.47 1.61
N LEU A 129 4.90 3.05 0.62
CA LEU A 129 5.52 3.46 -0.63
C LEU A 129 6.06 4.88 -0.45
N LEU A 130 7.36 4.96 -0.15
CA LEU A 130 8.08 6.21 0.13
C LEU A 130 8.74 6.81 -1.11
N GLN A 131 8.66 6.12 -2.24
CA GLN A 131 9.00 6.62 -3.57
C GLN A 131 7.84 6.35 -4.51
N PHE A 132 7.35 7.38 -5.18
CA PHE A 132 6.24 7.27 -6.12
C PHE A 132 6.33 8.32 -7.24
N GLY A 133 5.61 8.08 -8.33
CA GLY A 133 5.59 8.97 -9.48
C GLY A 133 6.98 9.17 -10.09
N ASN A 134 7.31 10.41 -10.31
CA ASN A 134 8.60 10.84 -10.86
C ASN A 134 9.59 11.35 -9.80
N MET A 135 9.45 10.94 -8.54
CA MET A 135 10.37 11.33 -7.47
C MET A 135 11.83 11.02 -7.83
N GLY A 136 12.67 12.03 -7.77
CA GLY A 136 14.10 11.86 -7.88
C GLY A 136 14.71 11.16 -6.65
N LYS A 137 15.92 10.61 -6.83
CA LYS A 137 16.63 9.84 -5.80
C LYS A 137 16.77 10.59 -4.47
N ASP A 138 17.11 11.88 -4.52
CA ASP A 138 17.37 12.66 -3.31
C ASP A 138 16.08 12.92 -2.51
N LEU A 139 14.97 13.20 -3.19
CA LEU A 139 13.68 13.36 -2.55
C LEU A 139 13.18 12.03 -1.94
N ALA A 140 13.37 10.91 -2.65
CA ALA A 140 13.00 9.59 -2.14
C ALA A 140 13.83 9.23 -0.89
N LYS A 141 15.13 9.54 -0.89
CA LYS A 141 16.01 9.34 0.26
C LYS A 141 15.59 10.21 1.45
N TYR A 142 15.32 11.49 1.21
CA TYR A 142 14.86 12.43 2.24
C TYR A 142 13.55 11.93 2.87
N ASN A 143 12.55 11.58 2.05
CA ASN A 143 11.28 11.04 2.51
C ASN A 143 11.45 9.78 3.37
N THR A 144 12.26 8.83 2.89
CA THR A 144 12.50 7.57 3.60
C THR A 144 13.20 7.80 4.94
N GLN A 145 14.21 8.67 4.95
CA GLN A 145 14.95 8.99 6.16
C GLN A 145 14.08 9.68 7.20
N LEU A 146 13.34 10.71 6.79
CA LEU A 146 12.46 11.45 7.70
C LEU A 146 11.33 10.56 8.24
N PHE A 147 10.77 9.69 7.39
CA PHE A 147 9.79 8.70 7.82
C PHE A 147 10.36 7.75 8.88
N ALA A 148 11.54 7.19 8.63
CA ALA A 148 12.18 6.24 9.55
C ALA A 148 12.54 6.89 10.90
N GLU A 149 13.00 8.13 10.88
CA GLU A 149 13.46 8.83 12.08
C GLU A 149 12.32 9.44 12.91
N LYS A 150 11.26 9.94 12.26
CA LYS A 150 10.22 10.75 12.91
C LYS A 150 8.83 10.10 12.97
N VAL A 151 8.46 9.31 11.96
CA VAL A 151 7.12 8.71 11.86
C VAL A 151 7.12 7.29 12.41
N MET A 152 8.01 6.45 11.95
CA MET A 152 8.04 5.02 12.31
C MET A 152 8.08 4.78 13.83
N PRO A 153 8.87 5.52 14.63
CA PRO A 153 8.87 5.32 16.09
C PRO A 153 7.52 5.57 16.76
N GLN A 154 6.70 6.44 16.19
CA GLN A 154 5.37 6.73 16.71
C GLN A 154 4.34 5.63 16.43
N LEU A 155 4.64 4.69 15.54
CA LEU A 155 3.74 3.62 15.11
C LEU A 155 3.99 2.29 15.84
N THR A 156 5.08 2.16 16.57
CA THR A 156 5.57 0.89 17.14
C THR A 156 4.67 0.29 18.22
N GLU A 157 3.85 1.12 18.88
CA GLU A 157 2.98 0.65 19.98
C GLU A 157 1.57 0.25 19.52
N ILE A 158 1.25 0.46 18.24
CA ILE A 158 -0.06 0.08 17.71
C ILE A 158 -0.14 -1.46 17.73
N PHE A 159 -1.20 -1.99 18.35
CA PHE A 159 -1.43 -3.42 18.47
C PHE A 159 -0.36 -4.18 19.27
N SER A 160 0.31 -3.52 20.22
CA SER A 160 1.31 -4.15 21.09
C SER A 160 0.78 -5.32 21.92
N GLU A 161 -0.54 -5.42 22.11
CA GLU A 161 -1.22 -6.54 22.76
C GLU A 161 -1.31 -7.79 21.89
N TRP A 162 -1.01 -7.71 20.59
CA TRP A 162 -1.03 -8.81 19.65
C TRP A 162 0.37 -9.26 19.30
N GLU A 163 0.53 -10.58 19.04
CA GLU A 163 1.77 -11.10 18.47
C GLU A 163 1.70 -11.12 16.93
N ASP A 164 2.78 -10.70 16.28
CA ASP A 164 2.98 -10.87 14.85
C ASP A 164 3.27 -12.35 14.53
N ARG A 165 2.20 -13.13 14.42
CA ARG A 165 2.25 -14.55 14.08
C ARG A 165 1.70 -14.78 12.69
N TRP A 166 2.58 -14.82 11.71
CA TRP A 166 2.25 -15.26 10.35
C TRP A 166 1.99 -16.76 10.28
N TRP A 167 2.63 -17.51 11.16
CA TRP A 167 2.59 -18.97 11.20
C TRP A 167 2.07 -19.43 12.56
N PRO A 168 1.43 -20.60 12.62
CA PRO A 168 1.05 -21.22 13.89
C PRO A 168 2.24 -21.47 14.82
N GLN A 169 3.45 -21.49 14.26
CA GLN A 169 4.71 -21.61 15.00
C GLN A 169 5.72 -20.61 14.43
N PRO A 170 6.62 -20.04 15.26
CA PRO A 170 7.71 -19.19 14.79
C PRO A 170 8.52 -19.93 13.73
N MET A 171 8.83 -19.27 12.60
CA MET A 171 9.74 -19.82 11.60
C MET A 171 11.15 -19.87 12.20
N ASN A 172 11.53 -21.00 12.78
CA ASN A 172 12.90 -21.24 13.16
C ASN A 172 13.76 -21.38 11.88
N ARG A 173 14.93 -20.71 11.83
CA ARG A 173 15.87 -20.86 10.71
C ARG A 173 16.26 -22.32 10.46
N GLU A 174 16.32 -23.12 11.51
CA GLU A 174 16.63 -24.56 11.47
C GLU A 174 15.50 -25.41 10.86
N ALA A 175 14.25 -24.92 10.89
CA ALA A 175 13.09 -25.60 10.33
C ALA A 175 12.82 -25.26 8.86
N ARG A 176 13.67 -24.47 8.21
CA ARG A 176 13.54 -24.20 6.77
C ARG A 176 13.81 -25.47 6.00
N ALA A 177 12.88 -25.85 5.13
CA ALA A 177 13.15 -26.89 4.16
C ALA A 177 14.45 -26.58 3.39
N PRO A 178 15.30 -27.58 3.12
CA PRO A 178 16.52 -27.36 2.36
C PRO A 178 16.19 -26.68 1.03
N LEU A 179 17.02 -25.70 0.66
CA LEU A 179 16.87 -24.99 -0.63
C LEU A 179 16.84 -26.02 -1.75
N THR A 180 15.90 -25.87 -2.68
CA THR A 180 15.88 -26.73 -3.86
C THR A 180 17.20 -26.59 -4.63
N PRO A 181 17.67 -27.62 -5.34
CA PRO A 181 18.92 -27.58 -6.10
C PRO A 181 19.03 -26.37 -7.02
N PHE A 182 17.91 -25.92 -7.58
CA PHE A 182 17.85 -24.71 -8.42
C PHE A 182 18.18 -23.42 -7.65
N ARG A 183 17.66 -23.28 -6.42
CA ARG A 183 17.97 -22.13 -5.58
C ARG A 183 19.39 -22.15 -5.03
N GLN A 184 19.94 -23.35 -4.77
CA GLN A 184 21.32 -23.49 -4.36
C GLN A 184 22.30 -23.09 -5.47
N ALA A 185 22.01 -23.46 -6.71
CA ALA A 185 22.81 -23.09 -7.87
C ALA A 185 22.77 -21.57 -8.16
N ALA A 186 21.61 -20.92 -7.99
CA ALA A 186 21.47 -19.49 -8.19
C ALA A 186 22.27 -18.66 -7.14
N MET A 187 22.28 -19.10 -5.88
CA MET A 187 23.05 -18.42 -4.82
C MET A 187 24.56 -18.67 -4.89
N ALA A 188 25.01 -19.71 -5.56
CA ALA A 188 26.44 -19.99 -5.76
C ALA A 188 27.01 -19.25 -7.00
N ALA A 189 26.17 -18.62 -7.82
CA ALA A 189 26.55 -17.85 -9.00
C ALA A 189 26.62 -16.33 -8.76
N GLU A 190 26.26 -15.84 -7.57
CA GLU A 190 26.45 -14.48 -7.06
C GLU A 190 27.75 -14.38 -6.22
#